data_940d4bad4085d8dc15d365205ef9264d
#
_entry.id   940d4bad4085d8dc15d365205ef9264d
#
_cell.length_a   1.000
_cell.length_b   1.000
_cell.length_c   1.000
_cell.angle_alpha   90.00
_cell.angle_beta   90.00
_cell.angle_gamma   90.00
#
_symmetry.space_group_name_H-M   'P 1'
#
loop_
_entity.id
_entity.type
_entity.pdbx_description
1 polymer ?
#
loop_
_entity_poly.entity_id
_entity_poly.type
_entity_poly.pdbx_seq_one_letter_code
_entity_poly.pdbx_strand_id
1 'polypeptide(L)'
;MKVLLLSCSTGEGHNSAAKAVGEAMTNAGIEWELKDPVAFHREKSSKWVAKAYNNMIKRTPYFFGAVYKIGAAYEATRLPSPIYSLNAKYSEKLNDYIVSGGFDAVVTSHLYGMEALTAIMRNHPDHVPFFGIITDYTVIPFTRDTALDEYFIPHKELVPDFEKKKMRSDNLIPTSIPVSPKFRMQISKEDARKELGLPVDKQIILIMSGGVGCESIKPLIKKFRKYGIPEDRFYCILAGNNAKLKETIAKSCSSDKVQAVGFTDKVHLYLKAADVVISKSGGLSS
;
A
#
# COMPACT_ATOMS: atom_id res chain seq x y z
N MET A 1 -17.11 -17.41 -10.83
CA MET A 1 -17.02 -16.46 -9.69
C MET A 1 -16.29 -15.22 -10.17
N LYS A 2 -16.87 -14.06 -9.88
CA LYS A 2 -16.34 -12.75 -10.27
C LYS A 2 -16.25 -11.86 -9.04
N VAL A 3 -15.09 -11.26 -8.78
CA VAL A 3 -14.81 -10.49 -7.56
C VAL A 3 -14.44 -9.05 -7.89
N LEU A 4 -15.03 -8.08 -7.17
CA LEU A 4 -14.63 -6.68 -7.25
C LEU A 4 -13.58 -6.38 -6.18
N LEU A 5 -12.41 -5.93 -6.60
CA LEU A 5 -11.37 -5.41 -5.72
C LEU A 5 -11.46 -3.90 -5.66
N LEU A 6 -11.49 -3.33 -4.44
CA LEU A 6 -11.50 -1.89 -4.21
C LEU A 6 -10.20 -1.44 -3.55
N SER A 7 -9.52 -0.47 -4.15
CA SER A 7 -8.32 0.14 -3.57
C SER A 7 -8.19 1.59 -3.98
N CYS A 8 -7.55 2.41 -3.17
CA CYS A 8 -7.33 3.83 -3.43
C CYS A 8 -5.86 4.11 -3.74
N SER A 9 -5.62 5.06 -4.63
CA SER A 9 -4.26 5.52 -4.99
C SER A 9 -3.66 6.48 -3.95
N THR A 10 -3.94 6.26 -2.66
CA THR A 10 -3.39 7.00 -1.52
C THR A 10 -2.19 6.29 -0.91
N GLY A 11 -1.22 5.93 -1.76
CA GLY A 11 -0.06 5.11 -1.42
C GLY A 11 -0.08 3.78 -2.18
N GLU A 12 1.11 3.23 -2.41
CA GLU A 12 1.23 2.00 -3.21
C GLU A 12 0.93 0.72 -2.38
N GLY A 13 0.92 0.80 -1.05
CA GLY A 13 0.71 -0.38 -0.18
C GLY A 13 -0.65 -1.03 -0.41
N HIS A 14 -1.73 -0.25 -0.33
CA HIS A 14 -3.09 -0.75 -0.53
C HIS A 14 -3.28 -1.33 -1.94
N ASN A 15 -2.79 -0.60 -2.96
CA ASN A 15 -2.86 -1.07 -4.34
C ASN A 15 -2.05 -2.36 -4.56
N SER A 16 -0.89 -2.48 -3.94
CA SER A 16 -0.06 -3.68 -4.04
C SER A 16 -0.72 -4.89 -3.38
N ALA A 17 -1.34 -4.71 -2.21
CA ALA A 17 -2.09 -5.77 -1.54
C ALA A 17 -3.29 -6.22 -2.37
N ALA A 18 -4.11 -5.27 -2.89
CA ALA A 18 -5.24 -5.59 -3.75
C ALA A 18 -4.81 -6.32 -5.03
N LYS A 19 -3.75 -5.86 -5.69
CA LYS A 19 -3.20 -6.52 -6.89
C LYS A 19 -2.66 -7.91 -6.59
N ALA A 20 -2.02 -8.11 -5.42
CA ALA A 20 -1.52 -9.43 -5.02
C ALA A 20 -2.67 -10.43 -4.86
N VAL A 21 -3.81 -10.00 -4.32
CA VAL A 21 -5.04 -10.80 -4.25
C VAL A 21 -5.55 -11.09 -5.65
N GLY A 22 -5.63 -10.09 -6.54
CA GLY A 22 -6.04 -10.29 -7.94
C GLY A 22 -5.13 -11.27 -8.70
N GLU A 23 -3.80 -11.19 -8.52
CA GLU A 23 -2.86 -12.15 -9.09
C GLU A 23 -3.13 -13.59 -8.58
N ALA A 24 -3.41 -13.74 -7.28
CA ALA A 24 -3.77 -15.05 -6.72
C ALA A 24 -5.11 -15.57 -7.27
N MET A 25 -6.10 -14.69 -7.42
CA MET A 25 -7.39 -15.01 -8.04
C MET A 25 -7.24 -15.46 -9.50
N THR A 26 -6.39 -14.77 -10.27
CA THR A 26 -6.08 -15.18 -11.65
C THR A 26 -5.51 -16.60 -11.69
N ASN A 27 -4.58 -16.93 -10.79
CA ASN A 27 -4.01 -18.27 -10.70
C ASN A 27 -5.02 -19.33 -10.28
N ALA A 28 -6.09 -18.94 -9.58
CA ALA A 28 -7.20 -19.81 -9.19
C ALA A 28 -8.35 -19.84 -10.21
N GLY A 29 -8.23 -19.18 -11.37
CA GLY A 29 -9.27 -19.11 -12.39
C GLY A 29 -10.48 -18.24 -11.98
N ILE A 30 -10.30 -17.31 -11.05
CA ILE A 30 -11.33 -16.39 -10.57
C ILE A 30 -11.23 -15.08 -11.34
N GLU A 31 -12.32 -14.63 -11.93
CA GLU A 31 -12.41 -13.33 -12.59
C GLU A 31 -12.42 -12.21 -11.55
N TRP A 32 -11.69 -11.13 -11.80
CA TRP A 32 -11.65 -9.96 -10.90
C TRP A 32 -11.48 -8.66 -11.64
N GLU A 33 -11.92 -7.58 -11.00
CA GLU A 33 -11.77 -6.22 -11.49
C GLU A 33 -11.32 -5.31 -10.35
N LEU A 34 -10.38 -4.38 -10.62
CA LEU A 34 -9.89 -3.41 -9.63
C LEU A 34 -10.46 -2.03 -9.92
N LYS A 35 -11.10 -1.42 -8.93
CA LYS A 35 -11.63 -0.05 -8.99
C LYS A 35 -11.16 0.79 -7.81
N ASP A 36 -11.13 2.10 -8.02
CA ASP A 36 -10.99 3.08 -6.94
C ASP A 36 -12.39 3.52 -6.47
N PRO A 37 -12.79 3.23 -5.21
CA PRO A 37 -14.13 3.56 -4.72
C PRO A 37 -14.43 5.07 -4.77
N VAL A 38 -13.43 5.94 -4.62
CA VAL A 38 -13.61 7.39 -4.70
C VAL A 38 -14.01 7.87 -6.10
N ALA A 39 -13.73 7.08 -7.15
CA ALA A 39 -14.15 7.40 -8.51
C ALA A 39 -15.68 7.40 -8.68
N PHE A 40 -16.41 6.63 -7.85
CA PHE A 40 -17.88 6.62 -7.85
C PHE A 40 -18.51 7.93 -7.34
N HIS A 41 -17.77 8.75 -6.59
CA HIS A 41 -18.25 10.08 -6.22
C HIS A 41 -18.21 11.03 -7.43
N ARG A 42 -17.05 11.24 -8.03
CA ARG A 42 -16.82 11.95 -9.30
C ARG A 42 -15.51 11.42 -9.90
N GLU A 43 -15.47 11.22 -11.20
CA GLU A 43 -14.31 10.64 -11.91
C GLU A 43 -12.99 11.41 -11.65
N LYS A 44 -13.06 12.74 -11.44
CA LYS A 44 -11.91 13.58 -11.09
C LYS A 44 -11.52 13.53 -9.61
N SER A 45 -12.41 13.04 -8.72
CA SER A 45 -12.18 13.07 -7.27
C SER A 45 -11.06 12.14 -6.84
N SER A 46 -10.97 10.93 -7.40
CA SER A 46 -9.89 9.98 -7.13
C SER A 46 -8.51 10.59 -7.40
N LYS A 47 -8.31 11.18 -8.57
CA LYS A 47 -7.03 11.83 -8.95
C LYS A 47 -6.69 13.01 -8.02
N TRP A 48 -7.69 13.79 -7.60
CA TRP A 48 -7.49 14.92 -6.70
C TRP A 48 -7.10 14.45 -5.28
N VAL A 49 -7.82 13.47 -4.72
CA VAL A 49 -7.52 12.88 -3.42
C VAL A 49 -6.13 12.26 -3.39
N ALA A 50 -5.79 11.45 -4.41
CA ALA A 50 -4.46 10.86 -4.54
C ALA A 50 -3.36 11.94 -4.63
N LYS A 51 -3.59 13.01 -5.41
CA LYS A 51 -2.62 14.12 -5.55
C LYS A 51 -2.45 14.88 -4.23
N ALA A 52 -3.54 15.19 -3.52
CA ALA A 52 -3.51 15.88 -2.23
C ALA A 52 -2.75 15.04 -1.19
N TYR A 53 -3.07 13.76 -1.07
CA TYR A 53 -2.41 12.81 -0.17
C TYR A 53 -0.91 12.67 -0.47
N ASN A 54 -0.55 12.42 -1.73
CA ASN A 54 0.84 12.27 -2.13
C ASN A 54 1.66 13.56 -1.92
N ASN A 55 1.07 14.73 -2.16
CA ASN A 55 1.72 16.01 -1.89
C ASN A 55 1.95 16.22 -0.39
N MET A 56 0.99 15.84 0.45
CA MET A 56 1.11 15.94 1.91
C MET A 56 2.24 15.05 2.43
N ILE A 57 2.33 13.80 1.98
CA ILE A 57 3.42 12.89 2.38
C ILE A 57 4.78 13.40 1.90
N LYS A 58 4.86 13.93 0.68
CA LYS A 58 6.14 14.40 0.11
C LYS A 58 6.66 15.65 0.80
N ARG A 59 5.79 16.61 1.12
CA ARG A 59 6.19 17.95 1.58
C ARG A 59 6.22 18.09 3.10
N THR A 60 5.34 17.37 3.80
CA THR A 60 5.13 17.57 5.25
C THR A 60 4.91 16.22 5.98
N PRO A 61 5.93 15.34 6.05
CA PRO A 61 5.79 14.04 6.71
C PRO A 61 5.42 14.15 8.20
N TYR A 62 5.89 15.21 8.90
CA TYR A 62 5.53 15.49 10.30
C TYR A 62 4.04 15.87 10.44
N PHE A 63 3.48 16.56 9.46
CA PHE A 63 2.06 16.93 9.45
C PHE A 63 1.16 15.69 9.29
N PHE A 64 1.62 14.69 8.55
CA PHE A 64 0.90 13.42 8.45
C PHE A 64 0.75 12.72 9.80
N GLY A 65 1.82 12.69 10.61
CA GLY A 65 1.77 12.19 11.99
C GLY A 65 0.82 13.01 12.89
N ALA A 66 0.75 14.33 12.69
CA ALA A 66 -0.20 15.18 13.40
C ALA A 66 -1.65 14.89 13.00
N VAL A 67 -1.94 14.71 11.71
CA VAL A 67 -3.28 14.31 11.21
C VAL A 67 -3.71 12.98 11.82
N TYR A 68 -2.80 12.02 11.94
CA TYR A 68 -3.06 10.72 12.59
C TYR A 68 -3.43 10.89 14.07
N LYS A 69 -2.68 11.73 14.82
CA LYS A 69 -2.98 12.05 16.23
C LYS A 69 -4.31 12.78 16.39
N ILE A 70 -4.61 13.73 15.50
CA ILE A 70 -5.91 14.44 15.47
C ILE A 70 -7.04 13.43 15.17
N GLY A 71 -6.87 12.54 14.22
CA GLY A 71 -7.82 11.48 13.93
C GLY A 71 -8.08 10.58 15.13
N ALA A 72 -7.03 10.16 15.85
CA ALA A 72 -7.15 9.37 17.06
C ALA A 72 -7.84 10.13 18.21
N ALA A 73 -7.52 11.42 18.39
CA ALA A 73 -8.18 12.28 19.37
C ALA A 73 -9.67 12.51 19.02
N TYR A 74 -9.98 12.70 17.74
CA TYR A 74 -11.36 12.82 17.28
C TYR A 74 -12.12 11.49 17.49
N GLU A 75 -11.51 10.36 17.19
CA GLU A 75 -12.09 9.04 17.43
C GLU A 75 -12.42 8.82 18.92
N ALA A 76 -11.64 9.39 19.86
CA ALA A 76 -11.90 9.31 21.29
C ALA A 76 -13.21 10.04 21.69
N THR A 77 -13.70 11.00 20.90
CA THR A 77 -14.99 11.68 21.13
C THR A 77 -16.19 10.78 20.84
N ARG A 78 -15.98 9.63 20.21
CA ARG A 78 -17.02 8.69 19.77
C ARG A 78 -18.00 9.25 18.73
N LEU A 79 -17.69 10.39 18.15
CA LEU A 79 -18.46 10.91 17.01
C LEU A 79 -18.17 10.06 15.76
N PRO A 80 -19.15 9.91 14.86
CA PRO A 80 -18.96 9.20 13.60
C PRO A 80 -17.82 9.82 12.79
N SER A 81 -17.08 8.99 12.05
CA SER A 81 -16.03 9.46 11.15
C SER A 81 -16.57 10.54 10.19
N PRO A 82 -15.94 11.72 10.12
CA PRO A 82 -16.33 12.74 9.13
C PRO A 82 -16.10 12.24 7.70
N ILE A 83 -15.15 11.29 7.53
CA ILE A 83 -14.83 10.67 6.25
C ILE A 83 -15.91 9.68 5.86
N TYR A 84 -16.53 8.97 6.83
CA TYR A 84 -17.64 8.05 6.60
C TYR A 84 -18.79 8.72 5.84
N SER A 85 -19.21 9.91 6.28
CA SER A 85 -20.31 10.64 5.62
C SER A 85 -19.98 11.03 4.18
N LEU A 86 -18.70 11.23 3.85
CA LEU A 86 -18.27 11.49 2.47
C LEU A 86 -18.28 10.21 1.64
N ASN A 87 -17.85 9.10 2.21
CA ASN A 87 -17.77 7.81 1.52
C ASN A 87 -19.18 7.20 1.34
N ALA A 88 -20.08 7.42 2.30
CA ALA A 88 -21.49 7.01 2.17
C ALA A 88 -22.22 7.70 1.01
N LYS A 89 -21.78 8.89 0.55
CA LYS A 89 -22.47 9.61 -0.55
C LYS A 89 -22.41 8.91 -1.90
N TYR A 90 -21.47 8.00 -2.12
CA TYR A 90 -21.36 7.26 -3.37
C TYR A 90 -21.69 5.78 -3.21
N SER A 91 -22.11 5.35 -2.02
CA SER A 91 -22.40 3.95 -1.73
C SER A 91 -23.47 3.37 -2.66
N GLU A 92 -24.55 4.12 -2.96
CA GLU A 92 -25.59 3.66 -3.87
C GLU A 92 -25.07 3.41 -5.29
N LYS A 93 -24.25 4.33 -5.84
CA LYS A 93 -23.64 4.13 -7.15
C LYS A 93 -22.68 2.94 -7.18
N LEU A 94 -21.96 2.72 -6.07
CA LEU A 94 -21.10 1.55 -5.93
C LEU A 94 -21.94 0.28 -5.84
N ASN A 95 -23.06 0.29 -5.11
CA ASN A 95 -23.98 -0.83 -5.03
C ASN A 95 -24.58 -1.18 -6.40
N ASP A 96 -25.08 -0.18 -7.14
CA ASP A 96 -25.57 -0.36 -8.51
C ASP A 96 -24.53 -1.01 -9.41
N TYR A 97 -23.27 -0.60 -9.26
CA TYR A 97 -22.16 -1.18 -10.01
C TYR A 97 -21.90 -2.64 -9.62
N ILE A 98 -21.94 -2.96 -8.32
CA ILE A 98 -21.76 -4.33 -7.81
C ILE A 98 -22.84 -5.25 -8.36
N VAL A 99 -24.10 -4.83 -8.24
CA VAL A 99 -25.28 -5.60 -8.67
C VAL A 99 -25.29 -5.77 -10.19
N SER A 100 -25.19 -4.67 -10.95
CA SER A 100 -25.22 -4.71 -12.42
C SER A 100 -24.00 -5.42 -13.03
N GLY A 101 -22.86 -5.41 -12.33
CA GLY A 101 -21.66 -6.11 -12.73
C GLY A 101 -21.68 -7.61 -12.47
N GLY A 102 -22.67 -8.12 -11.72
CA GLY A 102 -22.78 -9.54 -11.37
C GLY A 102 -21.60 -10.05 -10.55
N PHE A 103 -21.13 -9.23 -9.60
CA PHE A 103 -20.05 -9.66 -8.71
C PHE A 103 -20.58 -10.57 -7.61
N ASP A 104 -19.85 -11.64 -7.33
CA ASP A 104 -20.16 -12.63 -6.29
C ASP A 104 -19.60 -12.22 -4.91
N ALA A 105 -18.61 -11.34 -4.88
CA ALA A 105 -18.00 -10.81 -3.66
C ALA A 105 -17.27 -9.49 -3.93
N VAL A 106 -17.04 -8.72 -2.86
CA VAL A 106 -16.23 -7.50 -2.92
C VAL A 106 -15.14 -7.54 -1.86
N VAL A 107 -13.90 -7.22 -2.24
CA VAL A 107 -12.76 -7.14 -1.33
C VAL A 107 -12.17 -5.74 -1.37
N THR A 108 -11.92 -5.13 -0.24
CA THR A 108 -11.31 -3.80 -0.18
C THR A 108 -10.07 -3.78 0.70
N SER A 109 -9.02 -3.09 0.25
CA SER A 109 -7.77 -2.90 0.99
C SER A 109 -7.62 -1.51 1.61
N HIS A 110 -8.65 -0.66 1.52
CA HIS A 110 -8.57 0.73 1.97
C HIS A 110 -9.79 1.16 2.77
N LEU A 111 -9.59 1.98 3.82
CA LEU A 111 -10.65 2.47 4.71
C LEU A 111 -11.83 3.10 3.95
N TYR A 112 -11.58 3.88 2.88
CA TYR A 112 -12.66 4.51 2.12
C TYR A 112 -13.61 3.48 1.47
N GLY A 113 -13.05 2.38 0.96
CA GLY A 113 -13.85 1.27 0.47
C GLY A 113 -14.62 0.59 1.61
N MET A 114 -13.97 0.37 2.77
CA MET A 114 -14.63 -0.25 3.93
C MET A 114 -15.81 0.59 4.43
N GLU A 115 -15.65 1.91 4.52
CA GLU A 115 -16.74 2.82 4.92
C GLU A 115 -17.89 2.86 3.90
N ALA A 116 -17.59 2.87 2.60
CA ALA A 116 -18.61 2.83 1.54
C ALA A 116 -19.40 1.51 1.55
N LEU A 117 -18.69 0.38 1.67
CA LEU A 117 -19.33 -0.94 1.78
C LEU A 117 -20.15 -1.07 3.06
N THR A 118 -19.69 -0.52 4.18
CA THR A 118 -20.47 -0.46 5.42
C THR A 118 -21.77 0.32 5.25
N ALA A 119 -21.76 1.40 4.44
CA ALA A 119 -22.98 2.15 4.12
C ALA A 119 -23.94 1.31 3.25
N ILE A 120 -23.40 0.53 2.30
CA ILE A 120 -24.22 -0.40 1.51
C ILE A 120 -24.86 -1.46 2.41
N MET A 121 -24.10 -2.13 3.29
CA MET A 121 -24.64 -3.15 4.19
C MET A 121 -25.78 -2.67 5.08
N ARG A 122 -25.75 -1.38 5.48
CA ARG A 122 -26.81 -0.78 6.28
C ARG A 122 -28.12 -0.58 5.49
N ASN A 123 -28.01 -0.31 4.19
CA ASN A 123 -29.15 -0.01 3.32
C ASN A 123 -29.63 -1.22 2.53
N HIS A 124 -28.75 -2.20 2.29
CA HIS A 124 -29.00 -3.38 1.45
C HIS A 124 -28.55 -4.66 2.20
N PRO A 125 -29.42 -5.25 3.06
CA PRO A 125 -29.08 -6.43 3.86
C PRO A 125 -28.80 -7.69 3.02
N ASP A 126 -29.31 -7.75 1.79
CA ASP A 126 -29.11 -8.88 0.85
C ASP A 126 -27.87 -8.67 -0.05
N HIS A 127 -26.87 -7.95 0.42
CA HIS A 127 -25.62 -7.72 -0.33
C HIS A 127 -24.81 -9.01 -0.49
N VAL A 128 -23.95 -9.06 -1.50
CA VAL A 128 -22.91 -10.11 -1.62
C VAL A 128 -21.85 -9.95 -0.51
N PRO A 129 -21.09 -11.01 -0.16
CA PRO A 129 -20.07 -10.92 0.88
C PRO A 129 -19.05 -9.78 0.65
N PHE A 130 -18.76 -9.01 1.71
CA PHE A 130 -17.81 -7.90 1.71
C PHE A 130 -16.65 -8.17 2.65
N PHE A 131 -15.44 -8.09 2.14
CA PHE A 131 -14.20 -8.41 2.85
C PHE A 131 -13.27 -7.20 2.94
N GLY A 132 -12.69 -6.99 4.13
CA GLY A 132 -11.66 -5.97 4.36
C GLY A 132 -10.27 -6.56 4.48
N ILE A 133 -9.27 -5.97 3.85
CA ILE A 133 -7.86 -6.32 4.05
C ILE A 133 -7.19 -5.18 4.80
N ILE A 134 -6.74 -5.45 6.02
CA ILE A 134 -5.95 -4.51 6.82
C ILE A 134 -4.49 -4.59 6.38
N THR A 135 -3.93 -3.46 5.97
CA THR A 135 -2.57 -3.37 5.43
C THR A 135 -1.57 -2.69 6.37
N ASP A 136 -1.98 -2.45 7.62
CA ASP A 136 -1.18 -1.83 8.66
C ASP A 136 -1.05 -2.74 9.87
N TYR A 137 0.12 -2.75 10.53
CA TYR A 137 0.36 -3.46 11.80
C TYR A 137 -0.18 -2.70 13.02
N THR A 138 -1.12 -1.79 12.81
CA THR A 138 -1.84 -1.04 13.83
C THR A 138 -3.28 -0.84 13.42
N VAL A 139 -4.19 -0.69 14.38
CA VAL A 139 -5.57 -0.32 14.08
C VAL A 139 -5.62 1.17 13.75
N ILE A 140 -5.83 1.49 12.48
CA ILE A 140 -5.93 2.88 12.04
C ILE A 140 -7.22 3.54 12.57
N PRO A 141 -7.21 4.88 12.79
CA PRO A 141 -8.41 5.60 13.21
C PRO A 141 -9.59 5.34 12.26
N PHE A 142 -10.78 5.27 12.81
CA PHE A 142 -12.06 5.06 12.14
C PHE A 142 -12.31 3.64 11.58
N THR A 143 -11.37 2.70 11.66
CA THR A 143 -11.63 1.30 11.29
C THR A 143 -12.82 0.72 12.09
N ARG A 144 -12.99 1.14 13.34
CA ARG A 144 -14.13 0.72 14.20
C ARG A 144 -15.51 1.14 13.67
N ASP A 145 -15.57 2.17 12.81
CA ASP A 145 -16.82 2.68 12.25
C ASP A 145 -17.26 1.86 11.03
N THR A 146 -16.41 0.90 10.61
CA THR A 146 -16.71 -0.06 9.55
C THR A 146 -17.31 -1.35 10.10
N ALA A 147 -18.17 -1.98 9.31
CA ALA A 147 -18.79 -3.26 9.63
C ALA A 147 -18.89 -4.07 8.33
N LEU A 148 -17.88 -4.91 8.06
CA LEU A 148 -17.87 -5.85 6.94
C LEU A 148 -18.08 -7.27 7.46
N ASP A 149 -18.36 -8.21 6.56
CA ASP A 149 -18.57 -9.60 6.93
C ASP A 149 -17.33 -10.18 7.59
N GLU A 150 -16.13 -9.95 6.99
CA GLU A 150 -14.85 -10.39 7.54
C GLU A 150 -13.74 -9.38 7.26
N TYR A 151 -12.70 -9.42 8.11
CA TYR A 151 -11.48 -8.64 7.97
C TYR A 151 -10.25 -9.54 8.00
N PHE A 152 -9.47 -9.54 6.94
CA PHE A 152 -8.15 -10.15 6.91
C PHE A 152 -7.13 -9.22 7.56
N ILE A 153 -6.57 -9.65 8.69
CA ILE A 153 -5.64 -8.85 9.49
C ILE A 153 -4.21 -9.38 9.39
N PRO A 154 -3.18 -8.52 9.53
CA PRO A 154 -1.79 -8.90 9.34
C PRO A 154 -1.30 -9.99 10.29
N HIS A 155 -1.73 -9.98 11.55
CA HIS A 155 -1.25 -10.92 12.56
C HIS A 155 -2.25 -11.12 13.70
N LYS A 156 -2.29 -12.32 14.29
CA LYS A 156 -3.20 -12.66 15.40
C LYS A 156 -3.01 -11.80 16.65
N GLU A 157 -1.79 -11.30 16.88
CA GLU A 157 -1.50 -10.41 18.03
C GLU A 157 -2.16 -9.04 17.94
N LEU A 158 -2.71 -8.67 16.78
CA LEU A 158 -3.48 -7.45 16.61
C LEU A 158 -4.95 -7.60 17.07
N VAL A 159 -5.48 -8.82 17.20
CA VAL A 159 -6.87 -9.06 17.61
C VAL A 159 -7.25 -8.28 18.88
N PRO A 160 -6.46 -8.29 19.97
CA PRO A 160 -6.80 -7.51 21.16
C PRO A 160 -6.89 -6.00 20.93
N ASP A 161 -6.14 -5.46 19.97
CA ASP A 161 -6.19 -4.02 19.66
C ASP A 161 -7.45 -3.67 18.86
N PHE A 162 -7.92 -4.56 17.98
CA PHE A 162 -9.23 -4.43 17.32
C PHE A 162 -10.39 -4.55 18.33
N GLU A 163 -10.32 -5.49 19.27
CA GLU A 163 -11.32 -5.64 20.33
C GLU A 163 -11.43 -4.40 21.24
N LYS A 164 -10.29 -3.77 21.60
CA LYS A 164 -10.25 -2.47 22.29
C LYS A 164 -11.01 -1.38 21.52
N LYS A 165 -11.03 -1.47 20.21
CA LYS A 165 -11.79 -0.60 19.31
C LYS A 165 -13.24 -1.06 19.10
N LYS A 166 -13.70 -2.09 19.84
CA LYS A 166 -15.04 -2.70 19.77
C LYS A 166 -15.38 -3.35 18.43
N MET A 167 -14.37 -3.77 17.69
CA MET A 167 -14.56 -4.67 16.56
C MET A 167 -14.74 -6.10 17.07
N ARG A 168 -15.55 -6.89 16.40
CA ARG A 168 -15.83 -8.29 16.77
C ARG A 168 -14.63 -9.15 16.38
N SER A 169 -14.19 -10.00 17.30
CA SER A 169 -13.06 -10.89 17.04
C SER A 169 -13.39 -12.08 16.13
N ASP A 170 -14.66 -12.47 16.06
CA ASP A 170 -15.12 -13.61 15.26
C ASP A 170 -15.09 -13.34 13.74
N ASN A 171 -15.02 -12.08 13.31
CA ASN A 171 -14.84 -11.70 11.91
C ASN A 171 -13.42 -11.21 11.57
N LEU A 172 -12.45 -11.36 12.48
CA LEU A 172 -11.05 -11.04 12.27
C LEU A 172 -10.26 -12.29 11.90
N ILE A 173 -9.76 -12.36 10.67
CA ILE A 173 -9.04 -13.52 10.11
C ILE A 173 -7.54 -13.20 9.99
N PRO A 174 -6.68 -13.73 10.86
CA PRO A 174 -5.24 -13.51 10.76
C PRO A 174 -4.63 -14.27 9.56
N THR A 175 -4.14 -13.55 8.56
CA THR A 175 -3.59 -14.16 7.33
C THR A 175 -2.22 -13.63 6.92
N SER A 176 -1.78 -12.51 7.38
CA SER A 176 -0.73 -11.63 6.86
C SER A 176 -1.23 -10.64 5.80
N ILE A 177 -0.41 -9.64 5.48
CA ILE A 177 -0.69 -8.71 4.38
C ILE A 177 -0.42 -9.44 3.06
N PRO A 178 -1.34 -9.41 2.08
CA PRO A 178 -1.12 -10.04 0.78
C PRO A 178 0.07 -9.44 0.04
N VAL A 179 0.95 -10.30 -0.46
CA VAL A 179 2.09 -9.93 -1.31
C VAL A 179 2.06 -10.74 -2.61
N SER A 180 2.51 -10.11 -3.70
CA SER A 180 2.54 -10.77 -5.02
C SER A 180 3.30 -12.10 -4.95
N PRO A 181 2.80 -13.16 -5.63
CA PRO A 181 3.50 -14.45 -5.76
C PRO A 181 4.93 -14.34 -6.27
N LYS A 182 5.26 -13.27 -7.01
CA LYS A 182 6.63 -12.99 -7.49
C LYS A 182 7.67 -12.93 -6.36
N PHE A 183 7.27 -12.50 -5.15
CA PHE A 183 8.19 -12.46 -4.00
C PHE A 183 8.55 -13.84 -3.45
N ARG A 184 7.75 -14.88 -3.78
CA ARG A 184 8.01 -16.29 -3.43
C ARG A 184 8.87 -17.02 -4.45
N MET A 185 9.18 -16.38 -5.59
CA MET A 185 9.99 -16.96 -6.65
C MET A 185 11.35 -17.39 -6.09
N GLN A 186 11.73 -18.61 -6.39
CA GLN A 186 13.05 -19.15 -6.06
C GLN A 186 14.04 -18.74 -7.15
N ILE A 187 14.89 -17.80 -6.85
CA ILE A 187 15.96 -17.34 -7.72
C ILE A 187 17.22 -17.13 -6.84
N SER A 188 18.37 -17.52 -7.32
CA SER A 188 19.62 -17.25 -6.61
C SER A 188 19.93 -15.74 -6.61
N LYS A 189 20.67 -15.31 -5.60
CA LYS A 189 21.14 -13.92 -5.51
C LYS A 189 21.96 -13.54 -6.75
N GLU A 190 22.78 -14.44 -7.21
CA GLU A 190 23.66 -14.24 -8.37
C GLU A 190 22.84 -14.09 -9.67
N ASP A 191 21.84 -14.95 -9.88
CA ASP A 191 20.96 -14.86 -11.06
C ASP A 191 20.11 -13.61 -11.04
N ALA A 192 19.59 -13.21 -9.87
CA ALA A 192 18.88 -11.95 -9.72
C ALA A 192 19.76 -10.74 -10.06
N ARG A 193 21.04 -10.78 -9.67
CA ARG A 193 22.03 -9.75 -10.04
C ARG A 193 22.27 -9.71 -11.53
N LYS A 194 22.48 -10.86 -12.17
CA LYS A 194 22.66 -10.96 -13.63
C LYS A 194 21.45 -10.42 -14.39
N GLU A 195 20.23 -10.77 -13.97
CA GLU A 195 18.99 -10.29 -14.61
C GLU A 195 18.82 -8.77 -14.50
N LEU A 196 19.29 -8.20 -13.39
CA LEU A 196 19.23 -6.74 -13.14
C LEU A 196 20.46 -5.97 -13.69
N GLY A 197 21.46 -6.66 -14.25
CA GLY A 197 22.73 -6.04 -14.67
C GLY A 197 23.55 -5.47 -13.51
N LEU A 198 23.46 -6.09 -12.33
CA LEU A 198 24.18 -5.67 -11.13
C LEU A 198 25.52 -6.41 -10.98
N PRO A 199 26.55 -5.80 -10.36
CA PRO A 199 27.81 -6.47 -10.10
C PRO A 199 27.63 -7.67 -9.16
N VAL A 200 28.26 -8.79 -9.50
CA VAL A 200 28.17 -10.03 -8.70
C VAL A 200 29.20 -10.08 -7.58
N ASP A 201 30.26 -9.33 -7.70
CA ASP A 201 31.44 -9.30 -6.82
C ASP A 201 31.39 -8.21 -5.74
N LYS A 202 30.33 -7.36 -5.74
CA LYS A 202 30.17 -6.26 -4.78
C LYS A 202 29.06 -6.54 -3.76
N GLN A 203 29.17 -5.92 -2.59
CA GLN A 203 28.07 -5.88 -1.62
C GLN A 203 26.97 -4.96 -2.14
N ILE A 204 25.79 -5.52 -2.43
CA ILE A 204 24.64 -4.76 -2.93
C ILE A 204 23.81 -4.22 -1.77
N ILE A 205 23.69 -2.89 -1.69
CA ILE A 205 22.85 -2.20 -0.72
C ILE A 205 21.63 -1.62 -1.45
N LEU A 206 20.47 -2.20 -1.19
CA LEU A 206 19.20 -1.74 -1.73
C LEU A 206 18.59 -0.68 -0.82
N ILE A 207 18.25 0.46 -1.39
CA ILE A 207 17.57 1.53 -0.66
C ILE A 207 16.21 1.77 -1.29
N MET A 208 15.14 1.56 -0.51
CA MET A 208 13.77 1.71 -0.96
C MET A 208 13.12 2.93 -0.32
N SER A 209 12.81 3.94 -1.12
CA SER A 209 12.14 5.17 -0.66
C SER A 209 10.60 5.09 -0.66
N GLY A 210 10.05 3.90 -0.96
CA GLY A 210 8.62 3.64 -1.14
C GLY A 210 8.11 4.10 -2.51
N GLY A 211 6.89 3.71 -2.87
CA GLY A 211 6.29 3.96 -4.19
C GLY A 211 6.16 5.45 -4.54
N VAL A 212 5.96 6.31 -3.55
CA VAL A 212 5.87 7.77 -3.72
C VAL A 212 7.25 8.42 -3.89
N GLY A 213 8.33 7.76 -3.43
CA GLY A 213 9.70 8.28 -3.48
C GLY A 213 9.96 9.39 -2.47
N CYS A 214 10.32 9.02 -1.22
CA CYS A 214 10.65 9.97 -0.16
C CYS A 214 12.01 10.66 -0.36
N GLU A 215 12.07 11.95 -0.09
CA GLU A 215 13.31 12.75 -0.14
C GLU A 215 14.25 12.53 1.07
N SER A 216 13.88 11.67 2.02
CA SER A 216 14.70 11.29 3.20
C SER A 216 16.07 10.70 2.86
N ILE A 217 16.28 10.31 1.61
CA ILE A 217 17.57 9.82 1.08
C ILE A 217 18.58 10.97 0.81
N LYS A 218 18.15 12.22 0.74
CA LYS A 218 19.04 13.36 0.45
C LYS A 218 20.26 13.48 1.39
N PRO A 219 20.15 13.24 2.71
CA PRO A 219 21.30 13.23 3.59
C PRO A 219 22.35 12.16 3.23
N LEU A 220 21.90 10.98 2.78
CA LEU A 220 22.80 9.92 2.33
C LEU A 220 23.55 10.32 1.06
N ILE A 221 22.85 10.91 0.10
CA ILE A 221 23.47 11.44 -1.14
C ILE A 221 24.56 12.47 -0.79
N LYS A 222 24.31 13.36 0.18
CA LYS A 222 25.33 14.32 0.64
C LYS A 222 26.56 13.62 1.22
N LYS A 223 26.37 12.50 1.97
CA LYS A 223 27.48 11.71 2.50
C LYS A 223 28.29 11.03 1.40
N PHE A 224 27.64 10.47 0.37
CA PHE A 224 28.34 9.90 -0.80
C PHE A 224 29.21 10.93 -1.50
N ARG A 225 28.73 12.17 -1.66
CA ARG A 225 29.52 13.26 -2.24
C ARG A 225 30.69 13.68 -1.37
N LYS A 226 30.53 13.65 -0.04
CA LYS A 226 31.56 14.12 0.89
C LYS A 226 32.65 13.08 1.16
N TYR A 227 32.26 11.82 1.28
CA TYR A 227 33.15 10.75 1.75
C TYR A 227 33.48 9.69 0.68
N GLY A 228 32.85 9.80 -0.50
CA GLY A 228 32.93 8.76 -1.53
C GLY A 228 32.09 7.52 -1.19
N ILE A 229 32.17 6.52 -2.05
CA ILE A 229 31.53 5.22 -1.91
C ILE A 229 32.64 4.17 -1.89
N PRO A 230 32.69 3.26 -0.89
CA PRO A 230 33.67 2.19 -0.83
C PRO A 230 33.69 1.33 -2.10
N GLU A 231 34.86 0.82 -2.47
CA GLU A 231 35.07 0.06 -3.72
C GLU A 231 34.31 -1.27 -3.75
N ASP A 232 34.12 -1.89 -2.56
CA ASP A 232 33.45 -3.15 -2.37
C ASP A 232 31.92 -3.06 -2.33
N ARG A 233 31.34 -1.85 -2.51
CA ARG A 233 29.90 -1.61 -2.36
C ARG A 233 29.28 -1.06 -3.62
N PHE A 234 28.01 -1.46 -3.82
CA PHE A 234 27.15 -0.95 -4.88
C PHE A 234 25.74 -0.61 -4.32
N TYR A 235 25.23 0.54 -4.67
CA TYR A 235 23.95 1.03 -4.15
C TYR A 235 22.88 1.04 -5.24
N CYS A 236 21.79 0.29 -5.01
CA CYS A 236 20.57 0.36 -5.81
C CYS A 236 19.57 1.24 -5.07
N ILE A 237 19.13 2.34 -5.67
CA ILE A 237 18.23 3.28 -5.03
C ILE A 237 16.93 3.34 -5.80
N LEU A 238 15.86 2.77 -5.22
CA LEU A 238 14.53 2.81 -5.81
C LEU A 238 13.83 4.13 -5.44
N ALA A 239 13.72 5.02 -6.41
CA ALA A 239 13.10 6.34 -6.25
C ALA A 239 11.57 6.33 -6.43
N GLY A 240 10.97 5.18 -6.78
CA GLY A 240 9.55 5.05 -7.03
C GLY A 240 9.06 6.00 -8.13
N ASN A 241 7.87 6.58 -7.95
CA ASN A 241 7.25 7.51 -8.90
C ASN A 241 7.84 8.94 -8.86
N ASN A 242 8.97 9.15 -8.15
CA ASN A 242 9.61 10.45 -8.04
C ASN A 242 10.74 10.63 -9.08
N ALA A 243 10.37 10.99 -10.30
CA ALA A 243 11.33 11.22 -11.39
C ALA A 243 12.40 12.26 -11.04
N LYS A 244 12.03 13.34 -10.32
CA LYS A 244 12.97 14.37 -9.86
C LYS A 244 14.00 13.80 -8.87
N LEU A 245 13.58 12.91 -7.98
CA LEU A 245 14.50 12.24 -7.06
C LEU A 245 15.47 11.33 -7.81
N LYS A 246 14.96 10.52 -8.76
CA LYS A 246 15.79 9.68 -9.64
C LYS A 246 16.87 10.50 -10.35
N GLU A 247 16.48 11.61 -10.97
CA GLU A 247 17.38 12.52 -11.66
C GLU A 247 18.41 13.15 -10.71
N THR A 248 17.98 13.56 -9.50
CA THR A 248 18.87 14.11 -8.46
C THR A 248 19.91 13.08 -8.03
N ILE A 249 19.53 11.82 -7.85
CA ILE A 249 20.44 10.74 -7.48
C ILE A 249 21.46 10.53 -8.63
N ALA A 250 20.98 10.38 -9.86
CA ALA A 250 21.83 10.15 -11.03
C ALA A 250 22.86 11.28 -11.24
N LYS A 251 22.44 12.54 -11.08
CA LYS A 251 23.35 13.71 -11.22
C LYS A 251 24.30 13.87 -10.03
N SER A 252 23.83 13.53 -8.81
CA SER A 252 24.61 13.77 -7.59
C SER A 252 25.57 12.65 -7.25
N CYS A 253 25.32 11.45 -7.76
CA CYS A 253 26.09 10.25 -7.56
C CYS A 253 26.48 9.67 -8.92
N SER A 254 27.11 10.49 -9.79
CA SER A 254 27.64 10.03 -11.08
C SER A 254 28.85 9.11 -10.82
N SER A 255 28.57 7.92 -10.38
CA SER A 255 29.51 6.88 -10.02
C SER A 255 28.97 5.57 -10.57
N ASP A 256 29.85 4.73 -11.07
CA ASP A 256 29.60 3.34 -11.46
C ASP A 256 29.13 2.44 -10.29
N LYS A 257 29.13 2.98 -9.05
CA LYS A 257 28.72 2.32 -7.81
C LYS A 257 27.29 2.64 -7.37
N VAL A 258 26.52 3.44 -8.12
CA VAL A 258 25.15 3.84 -7.78
C VAL A 258 24.22 3.69 -8.99
N GLN A 259 23.18 2.90 -8.82
CA GLN A 259 22.09 2.80 -9.77
C GLN A 259 20.82 3.49 -9.22
N ALA A 260 20.36 4.54 -9.90
CA ALA A 260 19.09 5.20 -9.61
C ALA A 260 17.96 4.56 -10.44
N VAL A 261 17.04 3.90 -9.76
CA VAL A 261 15.92 3.18 -10.38
C VAL A 261 14.62 3.96 -10.11
N GLY A 262 13.81 4.17 -11.14
CA GLY A 262 12.47 4.74 -11.03
C GLY A 262 11.46 3.73 -10.48
N PHE A 263 10.18 3.94 -10.79
CA PHE A 263 9.16 2.94 -10.53
C PHE A 263 9.49 1.66 -11.32
N THR A 264 9.41 0.52 -10.66
CA THR A 264 9.71 -0.79 -11.26
C THR A 264 8.79 -1.86 -10.69
N ASP A 265 8.43 -2.83 -11.49
CA ASP A 265 7.73 -4.06 -11.13
C ASP A 265 8.69 -5.18 -10.70
N LYS A 266 10.02 -4.95 -10.81
CA LYS A 266 11.09 -5.89 -10.47
C LYS A 266 11.60 -5.76 -9.02
N VAL A 267 10.83 -5.13 -8.10
CA VAL A 267 11.25 -4.96 -6.69
C VAL A 267 11.64 -6.28 -6.05
N HIS A 268 10.93 -7.37 -6.36
CA HIS A 268 11.22 -8.72 -5.88
C HIS A 268 12.63 -9.19 -6.28
N LEU A 269 13.10 -8.87 -7.49
CA LEU A 269 14.45 -9.20 -7.94
C LEU A 269 15.51 -8.36 -7.20
N TYR A 270 15.27 -7.05 -7.03
CA TYR A 270 16.17 -6.19 -6.25
C TYR A 270 16.32 -6.67 -4.81
N LEU A 271 15.23 -7.14 -4.18
CA LEU A 271 15.28 -7.73 -2.84
C LEU A 271 16.09 -9.02 -2.80
N LYS A 272 15.96 -9.89 -3.82
CA LYS A 272 16.75 -11.13 -3.93
C LYS A 272 18.24 -10.86 -4.22
N ALA A 273 18.54 -9.81 -4.99
CA ALA A 273 19.91 -9.42 -5.35
C ALA A 273 20.68 -8.77 -4.19
N ALA A 274 19.97 -8.14 -3.23
CA ALA A 274 20.57 -7.35 -2.16
C ALA A 274 21.21 -8.19 -1.06
N ASP A 275 22.31 -7.64 -0.48
CA ASP A 275 22.91 -8.14 0.78
C ASP A 275 22.34 -7.38 1.97
N VAL A 276 22.02 -6.09 1.78
CA VAL A 276 21.43 -5.23 2.81
C VAL A 276 20.30 -4.44 2.21
N VAL A 277 19.18 -4.34 2.93
CA VAL A 277 18.02 -3.52 2.56
C VAL A 277 17.83 -2.40 3.56
N ILE A 278 17.76 -1.18 3.06
CA ILE A 278 17.40 0.03 3.84
C ILE A 278 16.05 0.52 3.32
N SER A 279 15.05 0.45 4.16
CA SER A 279 13.68 0.85 3.80
C SER A 279 13.06 1.70 4.91
N LYS A 280 11.99 2.44 4.56
CA LYS A 280 11.08 2.95 5.58
C LYS A 280 10.27 1.79 6.16
N SER A 281 9.87 1.87 7.43
CA SER A 281 8.90 0.95 8.02
C SER A 281 7.50 1.20 7.41
N GLY A 282 7.10 0.41 6.45
CA GLY A 282 5.77 0.44 5.84
C GLY A 282 5.19 -0.96 5.88
N GLY A 283 3.86 -1.11 5.98
CA GLY A 283 3.21 -2.41 6.15
C GLY A 283 3.64 -3.49 5.16
N LEU A 284 3.96 -3.12 3.92
CA LEU A 284 4.45 -4.07 2.88
C LEU A 284 5.99 -4.12 2.75
N SER A 285 6.73 -3.33 3.51
CA SER A 285 8.20 -3.25 3.40
C SER A 285 8.90 -3.85 4.62
N SER A 286 8.15 -4.20 5.65
CA SER A 286 8.62 -4.78 6.93
C SER A 286 8.17 -6.22 7.08
#